data_6f3f1023dc6a25cb7266b943f7592766
#
_entry.id   6f3f1023dc6a25cb7266b943f7592766
#
_cell.length_a   1.000
_cell.length_b   1.000
_cell.length_c   1.000
_cell.angle_alpha   90.00
_cell.angle_beta   90.00
_cell.angle_gamma   90.00
#
_symmetry.space_group_name_H-M   'P 1'
#
loop_
_entity.id
_entity.type
_entity.pdbx_description
1 polymer ?
#
loop_
_entity_poly.entity_id
_entity_poly.type
_entity_poly.pdbx_seq_one_letter_code
_entity_poly.pdbx_strand_id
1 'polypeptide(L)'
;MRVKRIGWAGTRTSEYPAMVAFLQGVLGLTTSQEGSDFAAFQLPEGGTFEVFGPADQDHEHFSTGPVVGFVVEDLTGAVRELEAAGVELLGGQMDEQGGGWRHFRAPDGNVYELTSG
;
A
#
# COMPACT_ATOMS: atom_id res chain seq x y z
N MET A 1 -17.64 8.23 0.88
CA MET A 1 -16.53 8.15 -0.12
C MET A 1 -16.87 7.12 -1.17
N ARG A 2 -16.20 7.18 -2.29
CA ARG A 2 -16.36 6.17 -3.32
C ARG A 2 -15.06 5.40 -3.50
N VAL A 3 -15.04 4.16 -3.04
CA VAL A 3 -13.94 3.23 -3.28
C VAL A 3 -14.14 2.62 -4.67
N LYS A 4 -13.14 2.77 -5.54
CA LYS A 4 -13.23 2.38 -6.95
C LYS A 4 -12.74 0.95 -7.18
N ARG A 5 -11.65 0.57 -6.54
CA ARG A 5 -11.01 -0.73 -6.72
C ARG A 5 -9.91 -0.95 -5.69
N ILE A 6 -9.44 -2.17 -5.61
CA ILE A 6 -8.17 -2.45 -4.94
C ILE A 6 -7.08 -1.97 -5.88
N GLY A 7 -6.23 -1.07 -5.40
CA GLY A 7 -5.15 -0.51 -6.20
C GLY A 7 -3.92 -1.41 -6.21
N TRP A 8 -3.60 -1.98 -5.06
CA TRP A 8 -2.45 -2.85 -4.90
C TRP A 8 -2.61 -3.71 -3.65
N ALA A 9 -1.85 -4.79 -3.60
CA ALA A 9 -1.67 -5.59 -2.39
C ALA A 9 -0.17 -5.76 -2.18
N GLY A 10 0.25 -6.01 -0.97
CA GLY A 10 1.68 -6.15 -0.71
C GLY A 10 2.00 -6.55 0.70
N THR A 11 3.28 -6.47 1.03
CA THR A 11 3.78 -6.84 2.35
C THR A 11 5.05 -6.06 2.69
N ARG A 12 5.24 -5.77 3.97
CA ARG A 12 6.51 -5.27 4.49
C ARG A 12 7.18 -6.40 5.25
N THR A 13 8.46 -6.64 4.97
CA THR A 13 9.15 -7.78 5.54
C THR A 13 10.63 -7.48 5.80
N SER A 14 11.16 -8.03 6.90
CA SER A 14 12.59 -8.03 7.17
C SER A 14 13.35 -8.98 6.24
N GLU A 15 12.64 -9.88 5.55
CA GLU A 15 13.20 -10.83 4.59
C GLU A 15 13.06 -10.30 3.16
N TYR A 16 13.30 -9.01 2.96
CA TYR A 16 13.07 -8.33 1.68
C TYR A 16 13.78 -9.00 0.48
N PRO A 17 15.10 -9.26 0.53
CA PRO A 17 15.77 -9.87 -0.63
C PRO A 17 15.21 -11.25 -0.97
N ALA A 18 14.93 -12.06 0.06
CA ALA A 18 14.40 -13.41 -0.15
C ALA A 18 12.99 -13.36 -0.73
N MET A 19 12.17 -12.42 -0.26
CA MET A 19 10.80 -12.25 -0.77
C MET A 19 10.80 -11.83 -2.24
N VAL A 20 11.63 -10.86 -2.60
CA VAL A 20 11.75 -10.41 -3.99
C VAL A 20 12.21 -11.57 -4.88
N ALA A 21 13.24 -12.31 -4.45
CA ALA A 21 13.75 -13.46 -5.22
C ALA A 21 12.67 -14.54 -5.39
N PHE A 22 11.86 -14.79 -4.37
CA PHE A 22 10.75 -15.74 -4.42
C PHE A 22 9.70 -15.32 -5.45
N LEU A 23 9.30 -14.06 -5.42
CA LEU A 23 8.29 -13.54 -6.35
C LEU A 23 8.76 -13.61 -7.79
N GLN A 24 10.04 -13.26 -8.02
CA GLN A 24 10.62 -13.29 -9.37
C GLN A 24 10.89 -14.72 -9.85
N GLY A 25 11.54 -15.53 -9.02
CA GLY A 25 12.06 -16.83 -9.44
C GLY A 25 11.06 -17.96 -9.33
N VAL A 26 10.27 -18.02 -8.24
CA VAL A 26 9.32 -19.10 -8.02
C VAL A 26 7.96 -18.79 -8.61
N LEU A 27 7.41 -17.60 -8.29
CA LEU A 27 6.10 -17.21 -8.82
C LEU A 27 6.17 -16.58 -10.21
N GLY A 28 7.36 -16.20 -10.67
CA GLY A 28 7.57 -15.67 -12.03
C GLY A 28 6.93 -14.32 -12.29
N LEU A 29 6.79 -13.48 -11.26
CA LEU A 29 6.17 -12.18 -11.43
C LEU A 29 7.10 -11.21 -12.17
N THR A 30 6.52 -10.34 -12.98
CA THR A 30 7.26 -9.31 -13.72
C THR A 30 7.51 -8.11 -12.82
N THR A 31 8.79 -7.78 -12.60
CA THR A 31 9.17 -6.61 -11.81
C THR A 31 8.95 -5.35 -12.64
N SER A 32 8.20 -4.39 -12.09
CA SER A 32 8.02 -3.08 -12.72
C SER A 32 8.92 -2.02 -12.09
N GLN A 33 9.34 -2.23 -10.84
CA GLN A 33 10.22 -1.32 -10.13
C GLN A 33 10.98 -2.09 -9.05
N GLU A 34 12.28 -1.87 -8.92
CA GLU A 34 13.08 -2.55 -7.91
C GLU A 34 14.13 -1.62 -7.33
N GLY A 35 14.11 -1.47 -6.01
CA GLY A 35 15.11 -0.75 -5.23
C GLY A 35 15.64 -1.62 -4.11
N SER A 36 16.39 -1.02 -3.18
CA SER A 36 17.00 -1.75 -2.05
C SER A 36 15.99 -2.15 -0.98
N ASP A 37 14.88 -1.40 -0.85
CA ASP A 37 13.85 -1.64 0.16
C ASP A 37 12.44 -1.48 -0.37
N PHE A 38 12.27 -1.44 -1.68
CA PHE A 38 10.97 -1.38 -2.33
C PHE A 38 11.03 -2.05 -3.69
N ALA A 39 10.05 -2.89 -3.96
CA ALA A 39 9.86 -3.47 -5.28
C ALA A 39 8.37 -3.54 -5.60
N ALA A 40 8.05 -3.33 -6.86
CA ALA A 40 6.69 -3.45 -7.36
C ALA A 40 6.65 -4.44 -8.52
N PHE A 41 5.57 -5.22 -8.57
CA PHE A 41 5.37 -6.29 -9.55
C PHE A 41 4.04 -6.08 -10.24
N GLN A 42 4.04 -6.16 -11.56
CA GLN A 42 2.82 -6.03 -12.35
C GLN A 42 2.30 -7.43 -12.70
N LEU A 43 1.03 -7.68 -12.40
CA LEU A 43 0.40 -8.95 -12.72
C LEU A 43 -0.21 -8.90 -14.13
N PRO A 44 -0.17 -10.04 -14.89
CA PRO A 44 -0.61 -10.04 -16.30
C PRO A 44 -2.05 -9.61 -16.53
N GLU A 45 -2.95 -9.98 -15.62
CA GLU A 45 -4.38 -9.66 -15.76
C GLU A 45 -4.79 -8.44 -14.95
N GLY A 46 -3.81 -7.62 -14.59
CA GLY A 46 -4.03 -6.40 -13.83
C GLY A 46 -3.73 -6.56 -12.35
N GLY A 47 -3.43 -5.44 -11.72
CA GLY A 47 -3.06 -5.41 -10.31
C GLY A 47 -1.55 -5.29 -10.11
N THR A 48 -1.19 -4.79 -8.95
CA THR A 48 0.19 -4.57 -8.55
C THR A 48 0.40 -5.23 -7.20
N PHE A 49 1.52 -5.91 -7.04
CA PHE A 49 1.97 -6.40 -5.74
C PHE A 49 3.25 -5.66 -5.35
N GLU A 50 3.32 -5.18 -4.11
CA GLU A 50 4.44 -4.36 -3.64
C GLU A 50 5.09 -4.99 -2.42
N VAL A 51 6.42 -4.89 -2.35
CA VAL A 51 7.19 -5.39 -1.22
C VAL A 51 8.01 -4.24 -0.64
N PHE A 52 7.90 -4.06 0.65
CA PHE A 52 8.64 -3.02 1.39
C PHE A 52 9.63 -3.69 2.33
N GLY A 53 10.87 -3.19 2.33
CA GLY A 53 11.92 -3.66 3.22
C GLY A 53 11.96 -2.89 4.53
N PRO A 54 12.83 -3.31 5.48
CA PRO A 54 12.86 -2.73 6.82
C PRO A 54 13.32 -1.29 6.89
N ALA A 55 14.08 -0.81 5.88
CA ALA A 55 14.53 0.58 5.85
C ALA A 55 13.50 1.55 5.26
N ASP A 56 12.41 1.04 4.69
CA ASP A 56 11.32 1.86 4.19
C ASP A 56 10.50 2.37 5.36
N GLN A 57 10.63 3.67 5.66
CA GLN A 57 9.96 4.30 6.80
C GLN A 57 8.56 4.81 6.46
N ASP A 58 8.28 5.04 5.19
CA ASP A 58 6.96 5.52 4.76
C ASP A 58 5.86 4.48 5.02
N HIS A 59 6.23 3.20 5.12
CA HIS A 59 5.30 2.09 5.31
C HIS A 59 5.57 1.33 6.62
N GLU A 60 6.17 2.00 7.61
CA GLU A 60 6.57 1.35 8.86
C GLU A 60 5.40 0.75 9.65
N HIS A 61 4.18 1.24 9.42
CA HIS A 61 2.99 0.76 10.11
C HIS A 61 2.45 -0.56 9.54
N PHE A 62 2.99 -1.04 8.43
CA PHE A 62 2.62 -2.33 7.85
C PHE A 62 3.35 -3.45 8.59
N SER A 63 2.81 -3.86 9.73
CA SER A 63 3.47 -4.81 10.62
C SER A 63 2.65 -6.06 10.92
N THR A 64 1.42 -6.15 10.40
CA THR A 64 0.47 -7.20 10.77
C THR A 64 0.20 -8.24 9.68
N GLY A 65 0.86 -8.12 8.53
CA GLY A 65 0.71 -9.05 7.42
C GLY A 65 0.46 -8.33 6.10
N PRO A 66 -0.13 -9.02 5.12
CA PRO A 66 -0.41 -8.40 3.82
C PRO A 66 -1.28 -7.16 3.96
N VAL A 67 -1.02 -6.18 3.11
CA VAL A 67 -1.69 -4.88 3.12
C VAL A 67 -2.43 -4.70 1.80
N VAL A 68 -3.56 -4.00 1.86
CA VAL A 68 -4.35 -3.65 0.68
C VAL A 68 -4.50 -2.13 0.62
N GLY A 69 -4.28 -1.56 -0.55
CA GLY A 69 -4.56 -0.16 -0.83
C GLY A 69 -5.82 -0.03 -1.69
N PHE A 70 -6.74 0.83 -1.26
CA PHE A 70 -7.97 1.12 -1.99
C PHE A 70 -7.83 2.43 -2.74
N VAL A 71 -8.14 2.40 -4.03
CA VAL A 71 -8.22 3.63 -4.83
C VAL A 71 -9.57 4.29 -4.57
N VAL A 72 -9.53 5.57 -4.21
CA VAL A 72 -10.74 6.36 -3.97
C VAL A 72 -10.83 7.50 -4.98
N GLU A 73 -12.05 7.93 -5.26
CA GLU A 73 -12.31 8.98 -6.23
C GLU A 73 -11.83 10.36 -5.73
N ASP A 74 -12.00 10.63 -4.43
CA ASP A 74 -11.63 11.90 -3.80
C ASP A 74 -10.89 11.60 -2.50
N LEU A 75 -9.56 11.57 -2.57
CA LEU A 75 -8.73 11.20 -1.42
C LEU A 75 -8.87 12.21 -0.27
N THR A 76 -8.85 13.50 -0.58
CA THR A 76 -8.98 14.55 0.45
C THR A 76 -10.30 14.41 1.22
N GLY A 77 -11.39 14.25 0.49
CA GLY A 77 -12.72 14.06 1.09
C GLY A 77 -12.81 12.75 1.86
N ALA A 78 -12.23 11.68 1.33
CA ALA A 78 -12.23 10.37 1.99
C ALA A 78 -11.46 10.42 3.32
N VAL A 79 -10.32 11.09 3.35
CA VAL A 79 -9.56 11.25 4.60
C VAL A 79 -10.38 12.00 5.66
N ARG A 80 -11.11 13.05 5.24
CA ARG A 80 -12.00 13.77 6.15
C ARG A 80 -13.10 12.88 6.71
N GLU A 81 -13.64 11.99 5.88
CA GLU A 81 -14.66 11.03 6.34
C GLU A 81 -14.09 10.05 7.36
N LEU A 82 -12.85 9.57 7.16
CA LEU A 82 -12.19 8.73 8.16
C LEU A 82 -12.01 9.47 9.49
N GLU A 83 -11.55 10.71 9.43
CA GLU A 83 -11.40 11.53 10.64
C GLU A 83 -12.74 11.72 11.36
N ALA A 84 -13.80 12.04 10.62
CA ALA A 84 -15.13 12.24 11.19
C ALA A 84 -15.69 10.95 11.82
N ALA A 85 -15.28 9.79 11.30
CA ALA A 85 -15.66 8.49 11.85
C ALA A 85 -14.79 8.04 13.03
N GLY A 86 -13.80 8.83 13.43
CA GLY A 86 -12.92 8.51 14.54
C GLY A 86 -11.86 7.46 14.20
N VAL A 87 -11.56 7.27 12.93
CA VAL A 87 -10.56 6.30 12.50
C VAL A 87 -9.15 6.82 12.76
N GLU A 88 -8.28 5.95 13.27
CA GLU A 88 -6.88 6.30 13.52
C GLU A 88 -6.14 6.45 12.21
N LEU A 89 -5.65 7.67 11.94
CA LEU A 89 -4.81 7.95 10.78
C LEU A 89 -3.36 7.85 11.18
N LEU A 90 -2.53 7.24 10.32
CA LEU A 90 -1.14 6.95 10.63
C LEU A 90 -0.19 7.80 9.80
N GLY A 91 0.09 7.44 8.58
CA GLY A 91 1.02 8.16 7.74
C GLY A 91 0.47 8.41 6.35
N GLY A 92 1.18 9.18 5.55
CA GLY A 92 0.79 9.42 4.18
C GLY A 92 1.53 10.57 3.55
N GLN A 93 1.31 10.72 2.26
CA GLN A 93 1.79 11.85 1.47
C GLN A 93 0.65 12.30 0.58
N MET A 94 0.30 13.58 0.64
CA MET A 94 -0.77 14.14 -0.17
C MET A 94 -0.31 15.47 -0.75
N ASP A 95 -0.50 15.64 -2.06
CA ASP A 95 -0.15 16.89 -2.73
C ASP A 95 -1.35 17.85 -2.76
N GLU A 96 -1.11 19.06 -3.28
CA GLU A 96 -2.13 20.11 -3.33
C GLU A 96 -3.26 19.80 -4.30
N GLN A 97 -3.03 18.89 -5.26
CA GLN A 97 -4.03 18.45 -6.22
C GLN A 97 -4.85 17.29 -5.73
N GLY A 98 -4.60 16.81 -4.50
CA GLY A 98 -5.33 15.70 -3.91
C GLY A 98 -4.79 14.32 -4.29
N GLY A 99 -3.61 14.26 -4.90
CA GLY A 99 -2.93 13.00 -5.20
C GLY A 99 -2.15 12.50 -3.99
N GLY A 100 -1.93 11.20 -3.93
CA GLY A 100 -1.13 10.58 -2.89
C GLY A 100 -1.82 9.44 -2.18
N TRP A 101 -1.46 9.26 -0.92
CA TRP A 101 -2.02 8.16 -0.11
C TRP A 101 -2.11 8.54 1.37
N ARG A 102 -2.93 7.77 2.12
CA ARG A 102 -3.06 7.89 3.56
C ARG A 102 -3.28 6.52 4.18
N HIS A 103 -2.52 6.22 5.24
CA HIS A 103 -2.66 4.98 5.99
C HIS A 103 -3.63 5.16 7.14
N PHE A 104 -4.37 4.09 7.46
CA PHE A 104 -5.33 4.10 8.56
C PHE A 104 -5.44 2.71 9.17
N ARG A 105 -5.81 2.67 10.46
CA ARG A 105 -6.05 1.40 11.14
C ARG A 105 -7.54 1.09 11.14
N ALA A 106 -7.88 -0.08 10.61
CA ALA A 106 -9.27 -0.52 10.55
C ALA A 106 -9.70 -1.23 11.84
N PRO A 107 -11.00 -1.50 12.00
CA PRO A 107 -11.51 -2.19 13.19
C PRO A 107 -10.92 -3.57 13.44
N ASP A 108 -10.39 -4.24 12.40
CA ASP A 108 -9.72 -5.52 12.52
C ASP A 108 -8.28 -5.40 13.06
N GLY A 109 -7.80 -4.18 13.30
CA GLY A 109 -6.46 -3.90 13.79
C GLY A 109 -5.41 -3.79 12.70
N ASN A 110 -5.72 -4.15 11.47
CA ASN A 110 -4.80 -4.04 10.36
C ASN A 110 -4.71 -2.62 9.80
N VAL A 111 -3.57 -2.29 9.24
CA VAL A 111 -3.36 -1.01 8.56
C VAL A 111 -3.64 -1.19 7.09
N TYR A 112 -4.39 -0.28 6.52
CA TYR A 112 -4.74 -0.23 5.10
C TYR A 112 -4.35 1.14 4.55
N GLU A 113 -4.49 1.29 3.25
CA GLU A 113 -4.20 2.55 2.58
C GLU A 113 -5.39 3.02 1.75
N LEU A 114 -5.65 4.33 1.78
CA LEU A 114 -6.42 4.98 0.73
C LEU A 114 -5.44 5.69 -0.20
N THR A 115 -5.65 5.58 -1.49
CA THR A 115 -4.80 6.22 -2.49
C THR A 115 -5.65 6.81 -3.60
N SER A 116 -5.10 7.83 -4.24
CA SER A 116 -5.73 8.43 -5.42
C SER A 116 -5.48 7.63 -6.70
N GLY A 117 -4.61 6.66 -6.63
CA GLY A 117 -4.27 5.84 -7.80
C GLY A 117 -2.82 5.88 -8.17
#